data_d1a281638429ff8045ef09ebabd23048
#
_entry.id   d1a281638429ff8045ef09ebabd23048
#
_cell.length_a   1.000
_cell.length_b   1.000
_cell.length_c   1.000
_cell.angle_alpha   90.00
_cell.angle_beta   90.00
_cell.angle_gamma   90.00
#
_symmetry.space_group_name_H-M   'P 1'
#
loop_
_entity.id
_entity.type
_entity.pdbx_description
1 polymer ?
#
loop_
_entity_poly.entity_id
_entity_poly.type
_entity_poly.pdbx_seq_one_letter_code
_entity_poly.pdbx_strand_id
1 'polypeptide(L)'
;MKTLMMIRRMKEVLTWVWIAVIGTAICLNVCAQTPQDWKGLEKQLNFYMANDLGRNGYYDQKPIAELMGEMADVIGPECVFAAGDVHHFEGVRSVNDPLWMTNYELIYSHPELMIDWFPILGNHEYRGNTCLLYTSPSPRD
;
A
#
# COMPACT_ATOMS: atom_id res chain seq x y z
N MET A 1 0.83 -29.55 53.16
CA MET A 1 0.91 -28.11 52.76
C MET A 1 1.71 -27.91 51.47
N LYS A 2 2.92 -28.45 51.33
CA LYS A 2 3.78 -28.29 50.12
C LYS A 2 3.13 -28.84 48.82
N THR A 3 2.48 -29.98 48.90
CA THR A 3 1.84 -30.64 47.73
C THR A 3 0.68 -29.83 47.16
N LEU A 4 -0.15 -29.20 48.01
CA LEU A 4 -1.27 -28.36 47.57
C LEU A 4 -0.81 -27.09 46.89
N MET A 5 0.30 -26.52 47.34
CA MET A 5 0.93 -25.33 46.76
C MET A 5 1.57 -25.63 45.38
N MET A 6 2.12 -26.84 45.21
CA MET A 6 2.69 -27.30 43.93
C MET A 6 1.60 -27.52 42.88
N ILE A 7 0.45 -28.14 43.27
CA ILE A 7 -0.69 -28.34 42.36
C ILE A 7 -1.28 -26.99 41.90
N ARG A 8 -1.35 -26.00 42.82
CA ARG A 8 -1.84 -24.65 42.48
C ARG A 8 -0.94 -23.96 41.46
N ARG A 9 0.41 -24.01 41.66
CA ARG A 9 1.38 -23.45 40.71
C ARG A 9 1.34 -24.14 39.35
N MET A 10 1.18 -25.47 39.33
CA MET A 10 1.05 -26.19 38.05
C MET A 10 -0.22 -25.78 37.29
N LYS A 11 -1.35 -25.56 37.94
CA LYS A 11 -2.57 -25.07 37.30
C LYS A 11 -2.38 -23.66 36.72
N GLU A 12 -1.73 -22.76 37.45
CA GLU A 12 -1.41 -21.40 36.98
C GLU A 12 -0.51 -21.45 35.73
N VAL A 13 0.54 -22.23 35.75
CA VAL A 13 1.44 -22.40 34.59
C VAL A 13 0.71 -22.97 33.37
N LEU A 14 -0.12 -23.99 33.56
CA LEU A 14 -0.94 -24.58 32.49
C LEU A 14 -1.91 -23.55 31.90
N THR A 15 -2.54 -22.73 32.75
CA THR A 15 -3.45 -21.66 32.29
C THR A 15 -2.71 -20.64 31.42
N TRP A 16 -1.51 -20.21 31.84
CA TRP A 16 -0.71 -19.26 31.04
C TRP A 16 -0.22 -19.87 29.71
N VAL A 17 0.14 -21.16 29.71
CA VAL A 17 0.51 -21.88 28.50
C VAL A 17 -0.69 -21.94 27.52
N TRP A 18 -1.90 -22.24 28.02
CA TRP A 18 -3.11 -22.26 27.19
C TRP A 18 -3.46 -20.88 26.62
N ILE A 19 -3.33 -19.82 27.43
CA ILE A 19 -3.56 -18.44 26.97
C ILE A 19 -2.54 -18.08 25.87
N ALA A 20 -1.27 -18.44 26.05
CA ALA A 20 -0.23 -18.20 25.04
C ALA A 20 -0.50 -18.97 23.75
N VAL A 21 -0.88 -20.25 23.83
CA VAL A 21 -1.19 -21.09 22.66
C VAL A 21 -2.42 -20.57 21.91
N ILE A 22 -3.49 -20.19 22.63
CA ILE A 22 -4.68 -19.62 22.02
C ILE A 22 -4.36 -18.26 21.42
N GLY A 23 -3.59 -17.42 22.11
CA GLY A 23 -3.15 -16.11 21.61
C GLY A 23 -2.34 -16.21 20.32
N THR A 24 -1.39 -17.15 20.25
CA THR A 24 -0.61 -17.41 19.01
C THR A 24 -1.48 -17.99 17.90
N ALA A 25 -2.41 -18.89 18.22
CA ALA A 25 -3.34 -19.44 17.23
C ALA A 25 -4.28 -18.37 16.65
N ILE A 26 -4.73 -17.41 17.45
CA ILE A 26 -5.53 -16.27 16.99
C ILE A 26 -4.68 -15.33 16.13
N CYS A 27 -3.45 -15.03 16.54
CA CYS A 27 -2.55 -14.19 15.73
C CYS A 27 -2.21 -14.80 14.36
N LEU A 28 -2.07 -16.12 14.27
CA LEU A 28 -1.81 -16.81 13.01
C LEU A 28 -3.00 -16.77 12.04
N ASN A 29 -4.22 -16.57 12.53
CA ASN A 29 -5.42 -16.42 11.69
C ASN A 29 -5.69 -14.96 11.25
N VAL A 30 -4.97 -13.98 11.78
CA VAL A 30 -5.06 -12.57 11.35
C VAL A 30 -4.06 -12.27 10.21
N CYS A 31 -3.25 -13.24 9.83
CA CYS A 31 -2.25 -13.06 8.79
C CYS A 31 -2.86 -13.19 7.40
N ALA A 32 -2.89 -12.07 6.70
CA ALA A 32 -2.96 -11.89 5.25
C ALA A 32 -4.03 -12.71 4.52
N GLN A 33 -4.97 -12.02 3.95
CA GLN A 33 -5.73 -12.54 2.81
C GLN A 33 -4.75 -13.17 1.82
N THR A 34 -4.92 -14.45 1.56
CA THR A 34 -4.08 -15.12 0.58
C THR A 34 -4.49 -14.66 -0.81
N PRO A 35 -3.57 -14.64 -1.80
CA PRO A 35 -3.93 -14.31 -3.19
C PRO A 35 -5.09 -15.14 -3.73
N GLN A 36 -5.41 -16.25 -3.09
CA GLN A 36 -6.51 -17.14 -3.44
C GLN A 36 -7.88 -16.53 -3.13
N ASP A 37 -7.98 -15.64 -2.13
CA ASP A 37 -9.22 -14.98 -1.75
C ASP A 37 -9.64 -13.90 -2.75
N TRP A 38 -8.76 -13.57 -3.68
CA TRP A 38 -8.98 -12.53 -4.70
C TRP A 38 -9.39 -13.08 -6.05
N LYS A 39 -9.47 -14.41 -6.18
CA LYS A 39 -9.95 -15.04 -7.41
C LYS A 39 -11.39 -14.67 -7.69
N GLY A 40 -11.60 -14.11 -8.87
CA GLY A 40 -12.90 -13.66 -9.34
C GLY A 40 -13.11 -12.15 -9.21
N LEU A 41 -12.21 -11.43 -8.52
CA LEU A 41 -12.23 -9.97 -8.53
C LEU A 41 -11.91 -9.43 -9.93
N GLU A 42 -11.11 -10.14 -10.73
CA GLU A 42 -10.81 -9.80 -12.13
C GLU A 42 -12.05 -9.67 -13.02
N LYS A 43 -13.21 -10.13 -12.55
CA LYS A 43 -14.51 -9.99 -13.24
C LYS A 43 -15.35 -8.81 -12.75
N GLN A 44 -14.83 -8.08 -11.80
CA GLN A 44 -15.47 -6.90 -11.22
C GLN A 44 -14.79 -5.63 -11.75
N LEU A 45 -15.44 -4.49 -11.58
CA LEU A 45 -14.78 -3.20 -11.74
C LEU A 45 -13.84 -2.99 -10.57
N ASN A 46 -12.54 -3.01 -10.82
CA ASN A 46 -11.51 -2.77 -9.82
C ASN A 46 -10.78 -1.47 -10.13
N PHE A 47 -10.39 -0.76 -9.10
CA PHE A 47 -9.53 0.42 -9.20
C PHE A 47 -8.71 0.58 -7.91
N TYR A 48 -7.58 1.25 -8.02
CA TYR A 48 -6.85 1.69 -6.85
C TYR A 48 -7.27 3.09 -6.44
N MET A 49 -7.32 3.33 -5.15
CA MET A 49 -7.38 4.67 -4.59
C MET A 49 -6.22 4.80 -3.60
N ALA A 50 -5.29 5.68 -3.89
CA ALA A 50 -4.10 5.87 -3.08
C ALA A 50 -3.75 7.35 -2.97
N ASN A 51 -3.23 7.77 -1.84
CA ASN A 51 -2.77 9.12 -1.57
C ASN A 51 -1.33 9.10 -1.04
N ASP A 52 -0.71 10.27 -0.92
CA ASP A 52 0.67 10.40 -0.43
C ASP A 52 1.69 9.56 -1.21
N LEU A 53 1.48 9.44 -2.50
CA LEU A 53 2.19 8.52 -3.38
C LEU A 53 3.65 8.90 -3.63
N GLY A 54 3.98 10.19 -3.59
CA GLY A 54 5.31 10.68 -3.92
C GLY A 54 6.24 10.75 -2.72
N ARG A 55 7.30 9.95 -2.71
CA ARG A 55 8.34 9.97 -1.66
C ARG A 55 9.76 9.83 -2.22
N ASN A 56 9.96 10.09 -3.53
CA ASN A 56 11.25 9.92 -4.21
C ASN A 56 11.87 8.52 -4.02
N GLY A 57 11.04 7.50 -3.85
CA GLY A 57 11.48 6.12 -3.60
C GLY A 57 11.96 5.83 -2.19
N TYR A 58 11.78 6.79 -1.26
CA TYR A 58 12.09 6.59 0.17
C TYR A 58 10.94 5.93 0.92
N TYR A 59 11.23 5.50 2.13
CA TYR A 59 10.33 4.74 3.01
C TYR A 59 9.82 3.48 2.30
N ASP A 60 8.55 3.16 2.47
CA ASP A 60 7.93 1.97 1.90
C ASP A 60 7.33 2.20 0.49
N GLN A 61 7.63 3.32 -0.16
CA GLN A 61 7.05 3.67 -1.47
C GLN A 61 7.32 2.59 -2.53
N LYS A 62 8.57 2.15 -2.66
CA LYS A 62 8.94 1.12 -3.65
C LYS A 62 8.32 -0.24 -3.36
N PRO A 63 8.41 -0.79 -2.13
CA PRO A 63 7.73 -2.04 -1.78
C PRO A 63 6.22 -1.97 -1.99
N ILE A 64 5.58 -0.84 -1.70
CA ILE A 64 4.14 -0.65 -1.93
C ILE A 64 3.83 -0.64 -3.43
N ALA A 65 4.61 0.07 -4.22
CA ALA A 65 4.43 0.12 -5.67
C ALA A 65 4.58 -1.25 -6.33
N GLU A 66 5.56 -2.04 -5.90
CA GLU A 66 5.74 -3.42 -6.36
C GLU A 66 4.55 -4.29 -5.99
N LEU A 67 4.12 -4.25 -4.73
CA LEU A 67 2.94 -4.98 -4.28
C LEU A 67 1.66 -4.57 -5.03
N MET A 68 1.50 -3.28 -5.33
CA MET A 68 0.39 -2.80 -6.16
C MET A 68 0.43 -3.44 -7.55
N GLY A 69 1.62 -3.56 -8.16
CA GLY A 69 1.80 -4.21 -9.44
C GLY A 69 1.49 -5.71 -9.42
N GLU A 70 2.02 -6.42 -8.41
CA GLU A 70 1.73 -7.85 -8.21
C GLU A 70 0.23 -8.10 -7.98
N MET A 71 -0.42 -7.23 -7.22
CA MET A 71 -1.87 -7.30 -7.02
C MET A 71 -2.65 -6.99 -8.29
N ALA A 72 -2.17 -6.04 -9.08
CA ALA A 72 -2.81 -5.67 -10.35
C ALA A 72 -2.86 -6.84 -11.34
N ASP A 73 -1.82 -7.67 -11.39
CA ASP A 73 -1.79 -8.91 -12.18
C ASP A 73 -2.92 -9.89 -11.80
N VAL A 74 -3.35 -9.85 -10.54
CA VAL A 74 -4.40 -10.75 -10.03
C VAL A 74 -5.80 -10.17 -10.18
N ILE A 75 -5.98 -8.87 -9.89
CA ILE A 75 -7.31 -8.25 -9.81
C ILE A 75 -7.71 -7.45 -11.06
N GLY A 76 -6.76 -7.11 -11.95
CA GLY A 76 -7.00 -6.37 -13.18
C GLY A 76 -7.65 -5.01 -12.94
N PRO A 77 -7.01 -4.05 -12.23
CA PRO A 77 -7.59 -2.73 -12.01
C PRO A 77 -7.67 -1.95 -13.33
N GLU A 78 -8.74 -1.19 -13.52
CA GLU A 78 -8.92 -0.39 -14.73
C GLU A 78 -8.24 0.97 -14.63
N CYS A 79 -8.07 1.50 -13.41
CA CYS A 79 -7.43 2.78 -13.19
C CYS A 79 -6.91 2.98 -11.77
N VAL A 80 -6.18 4.07 -11.56
CA VAL A 80 -5.72 4.53 -10.24
C VAL A 80 -6.23 5.96 -9.99
N PHE A 81 -6.92 6.17 -8.89
CA PHE A 81 -7.20 7.49 -8.35
C PHE A 81 -6.08 7.89 -7.40
N ALA A 82 -5.21 8.81 -7.85
CA ALA A 82 -4.14 9.36 -7.04
C ALA A 82 -4.69 10.55 -6.23
N ALA A 83 -5.17 10.26 -5.01
CA ALA A 83 -6.00 11.15 -4.21
C ALA A 83 -5.19 12.21 -3.43
N GLY A 84 -4.29 12.90 -4.09
CA GLY A 84 -3.47 13.99 -3.54
C GLY A 84 -2.08 13.56 -3.10
N ASP A 85 -1.21 14.54 -2.99
CA ASP A 85 0.20 14.39 -2.59
C ASP A 85 0.95 13.36 -3.44
N VAL A 86 0.76 13.49 -4.76
CA VAL A 86 1.46 12.66 -5.77
C VAL A 86 2.96 12.97 -5.78
N HIS A 87 3.32 14.18 -5.35
CA HIS A 87 4.70 14.64 -5.24
C HIS A 87 5.01 15.13 -3.82
N HIS A 88 6.15 14.77 -3.30
CA HIS A 88 6.69 15.26 -2.03
C HIS A 88 8.14 15.73 -2.21
N PHE A 89 8.56 16.80 -1.50
CA PHE A 89 7.81 17.56 -0.49
C PHE A 89 7.12 18.80 -1.09
N GLU A 90 7.29 19.04 -2.35
CA GLU A 90 6.70 20.14 -3.14
C GLU A 90 6.11 19.55 -4.41
N GLY A 91 5.12 20.23 -4.99
CA GLY A 91 4.63 19.91 -6.32
C GLY A 91 5.62 20.24 -7.41
N VAL A 92 5.41 19.70 -8.60
CA VAL A 92 6.25 19.95 -9.78
C VAL A 92 6.21 21.42 -10.20
N ARG A 93 7.32 21.90 -10.75
CA ARG A 93 7.51 23.29 -11.17
C ARG A 93 7.55 23.48 -12.69
N SER A 94 7.80 22.42 -13.42
CA SER A 94 7.85 22.41 -14.88
C SER A 94 7.48 21.03 -15.44
N VAL A 95 7.22 20.96 -16.74
CA VAL A 95 7.03 19.69 -17.47
C VAL A 95 8.28 18.81 -17.47
N ASN A 96 9.44 19.39 -17.25
CA ASN A 96 10.73 18.69 -17.19
C ASN A 96 11.22 18.53 -15.74
N ASP A 97 10.35 18.72 -14.74
CA ASP A 97 10.73 18.57 -13.34
C ASP A 97 11.13 17.12 -13.06
N PRO A 98 12.33 16.87 -12.49
CA PRO A 98 12.75 15.50 -12.17
C PRO A 98 11.81 14.74 -11.22
N LEU A 99 10.96 15.45 -10.48
CA LEU A 99 9.97 14.85 -9.58
C LEU A 99 8.98 13.94 -10.32
N TRP A 100 8.68 14.20 -11.60
CA TRP A 100 7.89 13.30 -12.41
C TRP A 100 8.48 11.90 -12.43
N MET A 101 9.79 11.82 -12.64
CA MET A 101 10.48 10.54 -12.71
C MET A 101 10.68 9.93 -11.33
N THR A 102 11.17 10.70 -10.36
CA THR A 102 11.63 10.16 -9.07
C THR A 102 10.52 9.88 -8.08
N ASN A 103 9.39 10.58 -8.16
CA ASN A 103 8.23 10.32 -7.31
C ASN A 103 7.22 9.37 -7.95
N TYR A 104 7.19 9.28 -9.28
CA TYR A 104 6.10 8.61 -9.97
C TYR A 104 6.57 7.57 -10.99
N GLU A 105 7.12 7.97 -12.13
CA GLU A 105 7.35 7.08 -13.27
C GLU A 105 8.27 5.90 -12.97
N LEU A 106 9.39 6.16 -12.29
CA LEU A 106 10.36 5.11 -11.93
C LEU A 106 9.91 4.24 -10.75
N ILE A 107 8.91 4.69 -10.02
CA ILE A 107 8.42 3.97 -8.84
C ILE A 107 7.28 3.04 -9.23
N TYR A 108 6.24 3.56 -9.89
CA TYR A 108 5.06 2.80 -10.29
C TYR A 108 5.23 2.24 -11.70
N SER A 109 6.40 1.65 -11.98
CA SER A 109 6.81 1.19 -13.32
C SER A 109 6.44 -0.27 -13.62
N HIS A 110 5.70 -0.94 -12.75
CA HIS A 110 5.24 -2.29 -13.00
C HIS A 110 4.33 -2.31 -14.25
N PRO A 111 4.47 -3.30 -15.17
CA PRO A 111 3.68 -3.34 -16.40
C PRO A 111 2.17 -3.25 -16.18
N GLU A 112 1.66 -3.91 -15.13
CA GLU A 112 0.24 -3.92 -14.78
C GLU A 112 -0.27 -2.61 -14.18
N LEU A 113 0.62 -1.65 -13.91
CA LEU A 113 0.29 -0.28 -13.50
C LEU A 113 0.33 0.72 -14.66
N MET A 114 0.60 0.26 -15.90
CA MET A 114 0.51 1.07 -17.12
C MET A 114 -0.95 1.21 -17.59
N ILE A 115 -1.77 1.72 -16.69
CA ILE A 115 -3.20 1.99 -16.83
C ILE A 115 -3.46 3.46 -16.58
N ASP A 116 -4.69 3.92 -16.75
CA ASP A 116 -5.04 5.33 -16.53
C ASP A 116 -4.89 5.76 -15.07
N TRP A 117 -4.27 6.91 -14.86
CA TRP A 117 -4.12 7.52 -13.54
C TRP A 117 -4.84 8.87 -13.50
N PHE A 118 -5.69 9.04 -12.50
CA PHE A 118 -6.46 10.26 -12.27
C PHE A 118 -5.93 10.99 -11.03
N PRO A 119 -4.99 11.93 -11.21
CA PRO A 119 -4.42 12.66 -10.09
C PRO A 119 -5.38 13.73 -9.56
N ILE A 120 -5.38 13.90 -8.25
CA ILE A 120 -6.09 14.96 -7.54
C ILE A 120 -5.06 15.78 -6.77
N LEU A 121 -5.25 17.10 -6.70
CA LEU A 121 -4.36 18.00 -5.96
C LEU A 121 -4.43 17.72 -4.46
N GLY A 122 -3.28 17.48 -3.85
CA GLY A 122 -3.08 17.51 -2.41
C GLY A 122 -2.42 18.82 -1.95
N ASN A 123 -2.15 18.96 -0.67
CA ASN A 123 -1.55 20.18 -0.12
C ASN A 123 -0.09 20.38 -0.55
N HIS A 124 0.62 19.33 -0.94
CA HIS A 124 1.98 19.43 -1.44
C HIS A 124 2.03 19.97 -2.87
N GLU A 125 1.06 19.64 -3.73
CA GLU A 125 0.98 20.18 -5.08
C GLU A 125 0.81 21.70 -5.09
N TYR A 126 0.13 22.28 -4.10
CA TYR A 126 -0.03 23.75 -3.97
C TYR A 126 1.28 24.48 -3.66
N ARG A 127 2.36 23.77 -3.35
CA ARG A 127 3.70 24.34 -3.20
C ARG A 127 4.49 24.38 -4.51
N GLY A 128 3.92 23.87 -5.59
CA GLY A 128 4.46 23.88 -6.95
C GLY A 128 3.53 24.60 -7.93
N ASN A 129 3.49 24.14 -9.15
CA ASN A 129 2.57 24.62 -10.19
C ASN A 129 1.43 23.61 -10.37
N THR A 130 0.31 23.88 -9.74
CA THR A 130 -0.86 22.99 -9.73
C THR A 130 -1.42 22.70 -11.12
N CYS A 131 -1.30 23.62 -12.08
CA CYS A 131 -1.78 23.41 -13.44
C CYS A 131 -1.04 22.25 -14.13
N LEU A 132 0.21 22.03 -13.79
CA LEU A 132 1.03 21.00 -14.44
C LEU A 132 0.56 19.58 -14.11
N LEU A 133 -0.11 19.37 -12.97
CA LEU A 133 -0.63 18.06 -12.64
C LEU A 133 -1.70 17.57 -13.62
N TYR A 134 -2.43 18.51 -14.24
CA TYR A 134 -3.51 18.21 -15.17
C TYR A 134 -3.16 18.45 -16.64
N THR A 135 -2.06 19.11 -16.93
CA THR A 135 -1.71 19.56 -18.29
C THR A 135 -0.35 19.06 -18.76
N SER A 136 0.42 18.45 -17.90
CA SER A 136 1.70 17.85 -18.30
C SER A 136 1.43 16.52 -18.99
N PRO A 137 1.99 16.27 -20.17
CA PRO A 137 1.91 14.95 -20.78
C PRO A 137 2.68 13.98 -19.89
N SER A 138 1.96 13.05 -19.27
CA SER A 138 2.57 11.86 -18.70
C SER A 138 3.04 10.96 -19.83
N PRO A 139 4.17 10.27 -19.72
CA PRO A 139 4.54 9.20 -20.64
C PRO A 139 3.51 8.07 -20.73
N ARG A 140 2.49 8.10 -19.87
CA ARG A 140 1.41 7.12 -19.81
C ARG A 140 0.10 7.60 -20.44
N ASP A 141 0.07 8.84 -20.97
CA ASP A 141 -1.08 9.38 -21.70
C ASP A 141 -1.08 8.94 -23.18
#